data_e7aea32206fc752aa684122a9bc6d0f6
#
_entry.id   e7aea32206fc752aa684122a9bc6d0f6
#
_cell.length_a   1.000
_cell.length_b   1.000
_cell.length_c   1.000
_cell.angle_alpha   90.00
_cell.angle_beta   90.00
_cell.angle_gamma   90.00
#
_symmetry.space_group_name_H-M   'P 1'
#
loop_
_entity.id
_entity.type
_entity.pdbx_description
1 polymer ?
#
loop_
_entity_poly.entity_id
_entity_poly.type
_entity_poly.pdbx_seq_one_letter_code
_entity_poly.pdbx_strand_id
1 'polypeptide(L)' 'MEELKSIMEKFVASGWDLISVPAQEWLEGKVDKDTLVLAIKQADEECGNCGCDLDPLYKRALELI' A
#
# COMPACT_ATOMS: atom_id res chain seq x y z
N MET A 1 -10.49 -9.66 0.40
CA MET A 1 -11.12 -8.71 -0.53
C MET A 1 -10.22 -8.53 -1.74
N GLU A 2 -10.79 -8.79 -2.91
CA GLU A 2 -9.99 -8.82 -4.13
C GLU A 2 -9.47 -7.46 -4.55
N GLU A 3 -10.24 -6.40 -4.32
CA GLU A 3 -9.80 -5.06 -4.69
C GLU A 3 -8.58 -4.64 -3.87
N LEU A 4 -8.61 -4.88 -2.56
CA LEU A 4 -7.47 -4.55 -1.71
C LEU A 4 -6.25 -5.37 -2.10
N LYS A 5 -6.45 -6.65 -2.35
CA LYS A 5 -5.35 -7.52 -2.80
C LYS A 5 -4.75 -7.02 -4.10
N SER A 6 -5.59 -6.62 -5.05
CA SER A 6 -5.14 -6.09 -6.33
C SER A 6 -4.30 -4.82 -6.14
N ILE A 7 -4.74 -3.94 -5.25
CA ILE A 7 -3.99 -2.72 -4.92
C ILE A 7 -2.63 -3.07 -4.32
N MET A 8 -2.61 -4.03 -3.40
CA MET A 8 -1.35 -4.45 -2.78
C MET A 8 -0.40 -5.03 -3.82
N GLU A 9 -0.92 -5.78 -4.77
CA GLU A 9 -0.09 -6.32 -5.86
C GLU A 9 0.53 -5.21 -6.70
N LYS A 10 -0.21 -4.13 -6.92
CA LYS A 10 0.32 -2.97 -7.64
C LYS A 10 1.42 -2.28 -6.85
N PHE A 11 1.27 -2.19 -5.52
CA PHE A 11 2.31 -1.65 -4.67
C PHE A 11 3.58 -2.48 -4.75
N VAL A 12 3.46 -3.80 -4.71
CA VAL A 12 4.59 -4.71 -4.86
C VAL A 12 5.27 -4.50 -6.21
N ALA A 13 4.48 -4.38 -7.27
CA ALA A 13 5.00 -4.21 -8.62
C ALA A 13 5.69 -2.86 -8.81
N SER A 14 5.40 -1.87 -7.97
CA SER A 14 6.02 -0.55 -8.08
C SER A 14 7.52 -0.59 -7.80
N GLY A 15 7.98 -1.56 -7.01
CA GLY A 15 9.38 -1.70 -6.67
C GLY A 15 9.89 -0.70 -5.64
N TRP A 16 9.00 0.12 -5.07
CA TRP A 16 9.40 1.08 -4.03
C TRP A 16 9.30 0.40 -2.66
N ASP A 17 10.44 0.11 -2.07
CA ASP A 17 10.52 -0.72 -0.86
C ASP A 17 9.68 -0.19 0.29
N LEU A 18 9.50 1.11 0.41
CA LEU A 18 8.72 1.70 1.49
C LEU A 18 7.30 1.16 1.54
N ILE A 19 6.73 0.84 0.38
CA ILE A 19 5.37 0.31 0.29
C ILE A 19 5.34 -1.12 -0.23
N SER A 20 6.28 -1.51 -1.09
CA SER A 20 6.25 -2.84 -1.69
C SER A 20 6.51 -3.93 -0.66
N VAL A 21 7.44 -3.70 0.25
CA VAL A 21 7.76 -4.69 1.29
C VAL A 21 6.56 -4.90 2.23
N PRO A 22 5.97 -3.86 2.83
CA PRO A 22 4.80 -4.07 3.68
C PRO A 22 3.61 -4.67 2.93
N ALA A 23 3.40 -4.26 1.67
CA ALA A 23 2.30 -4.81 0.87
C ALA A 23 2.49 -6.29 0.64
N GLN A 24 3.70 -6.71 0.31
CA GLN A 24 3.99 -8.12 0.11
C GLN A 24 3.83 -8.91 1.40
N GLU A 25 4.30 -8.38 2.51
CA GLU A 25 4.15 -9.04 3.80
C GLU A 25 2.69 -9.21 4.18
N TRP A 26 1.86 -8.21 3.87
CA TRP A 26 0.43 -8.32 4.12
C TRP A 26 -0.19 -9.41 3.25
N LEU A 27 0.20 -9.49 1.98
CA LEU A 27 -0.31 -10.53 1.08
C LEU A 27 0.09 -11.93 1.55
N GLU A 28 1.23 -12.03 2.20
CA GLU A 28 1.71 -13.30 2.76
C GLU A 28 1.14 -13.61 4.14
N GLY A 29 0.40 -12.66 4.71
CA GLY A 29 -0.18 -12.84 6.04
C GLY A 29 0.81 -12.63 7.18
N LYS A 30 1.91 -11.94 6.93
CA LYS A 30 2.95 -11.72 7.94
C LYS A 30 2.72 -10.50 8.81
N VAL A 31 1.92 -9.54 8.34
CA VAL A 31 1.60 -8.33 9.09
C VAL A 31 0.10 -8.15 9.14
N ASP A 32 -0.37 -7.42 10.15
CA ASP A 32 -1.79 -7.15 10.29
C ASP A 32 -2.19 -5.85 9.57
N LYS A 33 -3.49 -5.52 9.62
CA LYS A 33 -4.00 -4.33 8.98
C LYS A 33 -3.41 -3.05 9.56
N ASP A 34 -3.21 -3.00 10.86
CA ASP A 34 -2.69 -1.80 11.50
C ASP A 34 -1.29 -1.48 11.00
N THR A 35 -0.45 -2.49 10.88
CA THR A 35 0.90 -2.32 10.34
C THR A 35 0.84 -1.84 8.89
N LEU A 36 -0.05 -2.45 8.10
CA LEU A 36 -0.23 -2.05 6.71
C LEU A 36 -0.72 -0.61 6.59
N VAL A 37 -1.67 -0.20 7.42
CA VAL A 37 -2.19 1.17 7.43
C VAL A 37 -1.07 2.16 7.70
N LEU A 38 -0.24 1.89 8.69
CA LEU A 38 0.89 2.76 9.00
C LEU A 38 1.86 2.89 7.81
N ALA A 39 2.13 1.78 7.14
CA ALA A 39 3.02 1.78 5.99
C ALA A 39 2.42 2.59 4.83
N ILE A 40 1.12 2.42 4.59
CA ILE A 40 0.43 3.15 3.51
C ILE A 40 0.43 4.65 3.82
N LYS A 41 0.14 5.02 5.05
CA LYS A 41 0.12 6.43 5.45
C LYS A 41 1.50 7.06 5.29
N GLN A 42 2.54 6.33 5.66
CA GLN A 42 3.90 6.82 5.51
C GLN A 42 4.27 6.99 4.04
N ALA A 43 3.91 6.02 3.21
CA ALA A 43 4.16 6.11 1.79
C ALA A 43 3.42 7.28 1.14
N ASP A 44 2.18 7.49 1.53
CA ASP A 44 1.39 8.61 1.05
C ASP A 44 2.02 9.94 1.45
N GLU A 45 2.51 10.04 2.67
CA GLU A 45 3.19 11.23 3.16
C GLU A 45 4.47 11.52 2.39
N GLU A 46 5.23 10.48 2.06
CA GLU A 46 6.49 10.64 1.33
C GLU A 46 6.27 10.96 -0.15
N CYS A 47 5.23 10.42 -0.75
CA CYS A 47 4.99 10.53 -2.19
C CYS A 47 3.65 11.15 -2.55
N GLY A 48 2.88 11.62 -1.58
CA GLY A 48 1.53 12.10 -1.81
C GLY A 48 1.41 13.30 -2.73
N ASN A 49 2.50 14.03 -2.94
CA ASN A 49 2.50 15.24 -3.76
C ASN A 49 3.20 15.06 -5.10
N CYS A 50 3.67 13.89 -5.40
CA CYS A 50 4.42 13.68 -6.63
C CYS A 50 3.54 13.35 -7.83
N GLY A 51 2.23 13.19 -7.62
CA GLY A 51 1.30 12.88 -8.69
C GLY A 51 1.52 11.52 -9.33
N CYS A 52 2.13 10.60 -8.60
CA CYS A 52 2.38 9.27 -9.12
C CYS A 52 1.09 8.45 -9.17
N ASP A 53 1.12 7.38 -9.95
CA ASP A 53 -0.05 6.52 -10.16
C ASP A 53 -0.51 5.83 -8.88
N LEU A 54 0.35 5.77 -7.86
CA LEU A 54 0.03 5.12 -6.60
C LEU A 54 -0.79 5.99 -5.66
N ASP A 55 -0.77 7.30 -5.85
CA ASP A 55 -1.45 8.23 -4.95
C ASP A 55 -2.93 7.88 -4.74
N PRO A 56 -3.74 7.71 -5.80
CA PRO A 56 -5.14 7.31 -5.59
C PRO A 56 -5.27 5.92 -4.97
N LEU A 57 -4.30 5.04 -5.19
CA LEU A 57 -4.33 3.71 -4.61
C LEU A 57 -4.12 3.74 -3.10
N TYR A 58 -3.29 4.64 -2.60
CA TYR A 58 -3.12 4.79 -1.15
C TYR A 58 -4.44 5.16 -0.49
N LYS A 59 -5.14 6.11 -1.06
CA LYS A 59 -6.41 6.57 -0.51
C LYS A 59 -7.46 5.46 -0.56
N ARG A 60 -7.52 4.75 -1.67
CA ARG A 60 -8.48 3.67 -1.83
C ARG A 60 -8.19 2.53 -0.87
N ALA A 61 -6.92 2.18 -0.71
CA ALA A 61 -6.55 1.12 0.21
C ALA A 61 -6.96 1.46 1.65
N LEU A 62 -6.75 2.72 2.06
CA LEU A 62 -7.13 3.15 3.40
C LEU A 62 -8.65 3.09 3.60
N GLU A 63 -9.42 3.33 2.57
CA GLU A 63 -10.88 3.19 2.65
C GLU A 63 -11.32 1.74 2.79
N LEU A 64 -10.60 0.81 2.17
CA LEU A 64 -10.94 -0.60 2.19
C LEU A 64 -10.51 -1.30 3.49
N ILE A 65 -9.54 -0.76 4.16
CA ILE A 65 -9.08 -1.28 5.44
C ILE A 65 -9.92 -0.68 6.56
#